data_9c78ce752a560016407d1674c287ab00
#
_entry.id   9c78ce752a560016407d1674c287ab00
#
_cell.length_a   1.000
_cell.length_b   1.000
_cell.length_c   1.000
_cell.angle_alpha   90.00
_cell.angle_beta   90.00
_cell.angle_gamma   90.00
#
_symmetry.space_group_name_H-M   'P 1'
#
loop_
_entity.id
_entity.type
_entity.pdbx_description
1 polymer ?
#
loop_
_entity_poly.entity_id
_entity_poly.type
_entity_poly.pdbx_seq_one_letter_code
_entity_poly.pdbx_strand_id
1 'polypeptide(L)'
;MEAIGLQGVATLNGPGTTPDFQHEMEQYLYREAALLDDRDWEGWEALFAEGGQYWVPLVHQQTDPLNHASLFYEDATMREVRRRRLEHVRAWSQLPATRTARVVGNVMILSGSRKEGELTVRSTFQLTEWRARRDLRQLAGHYTHSLVLVEDEWRIRLKRVDLINCDGVHNALEVFI
;
A
#
# COMPACT_ATOMS: atom_id res chain seq x y z
N MET A 1 1.51 -49.11 -1.41
CA MET A 1 1.83 -47.77 -1.93
C MET A 1 0.55 -46.96 -1.80
N GLU A 2 0.31 -46.41 -0.59
CA GLU A 2 -0.89 -45.61 -0.28
C GLU A 2 -0.71 -44.22 -0.80
N ALA A 3 -1.68 -43.74 -1.55
CA ALA A 3 -1.74 -42.38 -2.03
C ALA A 3 -1.97 -41.45 -0.85
N ILE A 4 -1.00 -40.58 -0.59
CA ILE A 4 -1.14 -39.46 0.37
C ILE A 4 -2.18 -38.51 -0.21
N GLY A 5 -3.40 -38.57 0.32
CA GLY A 5 -4.48 -37.65 -0.02
C GLY A 5 -4.10 -36.24 0.38
N LEU A 6 -4.02 -35.34 -0.58
CA LEU A 6 -4.01 -33.90 -0.39
C LEU A 6 -5.38 -33.47 0.16
N GLN A 7 -5.61 -33.67 1.46
CA GLN A 7 -6.74 -33.08 2.16
C GLN A 7 -6.35 -31.69 2.66
N GLY A 8 -7.07 -30.70 2.18
CA GLY A 8 -7.15 -29.38 2.80
C GLY A 8 -6.08 -28.37 2.39
N VAL A 9 -6.07 -27.97 1.13
CA VAL A 9 -5.66 -26.59 0.84
C VAL A 9 -6.77 -25.70 1.40
N ALA A 10 -6.57 -25.20 2.62
CA ALA A 10 -7.42 -24.15 3.16
C ALA A 10 -7.45 -23.03 2.11
N THR A 11 -8.62 -22.61 1.69
CA THR A 11 -8.77 -21.46 0.79
C THR A 11 -8.08 -20.29 1.46
N LEU A 12 -7.02 -19.78 0.87
CA LEU A 12 -6.22 -18.67 1.38
C LEU A 12 -7.01 -17.35 1.47
N ASN A 13 -8.19 -17.34 0.89
CA ASN A 13 -9.13 -16.22 0.87
C ASN A 13 -10.25 -16.43 1.86
N GLY A 14 -10.73 -15.35 2.47
CA GLY A 14 -11.87 -15.37 3.38
C GLY A 14 -13.14 -15.98 2.77
N PRO A 15 -14.10 -16.41 3.59
CA PRO A 15 -15.33 -17.04 3.13
C PRO A 15 -16.12 -16.09 2.20
N GLY A 16 -16.52 -16.59 1.03
CA GLY A 16 -17.31 -15.83 0.05
C GLY A 16 -16.53 -15.12 -1.05
N THR A 17 -15.20 -15.27 -1.10
CA THR A 17 -14.41 -14.72 -2.20
C THR A 17 -14.61 -15.54 -3.47
N THR A 18 -15.13 -14.90 -4.52
CA THR A 18 -15.20 -15.47 -5.87
C THR A 18 -13.92 -15.12 -6.65
N PRO A 19 -13.56 -15.90 -7.71
CA PRO A 19 -12.43 -15.56 -8.58
C PRO A 19 -12.55 -14.15 -9.19
N ASP A 20 -13.74 -13.72 -9.59
CA ASP A 20 -13.97 -12.39 -10.15
C ASP A 20 -13.72 -11.28 -9.12
N PHE A 21 -14.16 -11.49 -7.86
CA PHE A 21 -13.94 -10.51 -6.80
C PHE A 21 -12.47 -10.46 -6.38
N GLN A 22 -11.79 -11.60 -6.37
CA GLN A 22 -10.34 -11.65 -6.15
C GLN A 22 -9.62 -10.85 -7.25
N HIS A 23 -9.98 -11.08 -8.51
CA HIS A 23 -9.40 -10.36 -9.64
C HIS A 23 -9.68 -8.85 -9.58
N GLU A 24 -10.90 -8.45 -9.20
CA GLU A 24 -11.23 -7.03 -8.97
C GLU A 24 -10.27 -6.37 -7.98
N MET A 25 -9.98 -7.03 -6.85
CA MET A 25 -9.07 -6.50 -5.85
C MET A 25 -7.61 -6.47 -6.32
N GLU A 26 -7.18 -7.46 -7.08
CA GLU A 26 -5.87 -7.44 -7.72
C GLU A 26 -5.72 -6.25 -8.66
N GLN A 27 -6.70 -6.02 -9.53
CA GLN A 27 -6.69 -4.87 -10.45
C GLN A 27 -6.75 -3.53 -9.71
N TYR A 28 -7.48 -3.45 -8.59
CA TYR A 28 -7.51 -2.27 -7.75
C TYR A 28 -6.11 -1.92 -7.21
N LEU A 29 -5.39 -2.91 -6.66
CA LEU A 29 -4.05 -2.70 -6.11
C LEU A 29 -3.00 -2.45 -7.21
N TYR A 30 -3.13 -3.06 -8.37
CA TYR A 30 -2.23 -2.79 -9.50
C TYR A 30 -2.42 -1.39 -10.05
N ARG A 31 -3.67 -0.90 -10.12
CA ARG A 31 -3.97 0.48 -10.47
C ARG A 31 -3.37 1.46 -9.47
N GLU A 32 -3.51 1.21 -8.18
CA GLU A 32 -2.87 2.03 -7.14
C GLU A 32 -1.35 2.09 -7.33
N ALA A 33 -0.71 0.94 -7.55
CA ALA A 33 0.73 0.87 -7.79
C ALA A 33 1.15 1.69 -9.03
N ALA A 34 0.39 1.59 -10.13
CA ALA A 34 0.64 2.36 -11.34
C ALA A 34 0.53 3.87 -11.11
N LEU A 35 -0.52 4.35 -10.43
CA LEU A 35 -0.68 5.77 -10.08
C LEU A 35 0.53 6.31 -9.30
N LEU A 36 1.03 5.53 -8.34
CA LEU A 36 2.21 5.90 -7.56
C LEU A 36 3.49 5.91 -8.39
N ASP A 37 3.68 4.96 -9.31
CA ASP A 37 4.87 4.86 -10.17
C ASP A 37 4.87 5.95 -11.25
N ASP A 38 3.70 6.30 -11.78
CA ASP A 38 3.49 7.38 -12.73
C ASP A 38 3.49 8.77 -12.07
N ARG A 39 3.51 8.81 -10.72
CA ARG A 39 3.43 10.04 -9.92
C ARG A 39 2.12 10.80 -10.16
N ASP A 40 1.05 10.08 -10.48
CA ASP A 40 -0.31 10.63 -10.51
C ASP A 40 -0.87 10.72 -9.08
N TRP A 41 -0.39 11.76 -8.37
CA TRP A 41 -0.76 11.97 -6.98
C TRP A 41 -2.23 12.32 -6.79
N GLU A 42 -2.83 13.01 -7.75
CA GLU A 42 -4.26 13.36 -7.71
C GLU A 42 -5.12 12.12 -7.89
N GLY A 43 -4.78 11.26 -8.85
CA GLY A 43 -5.44 9.97 -9.04
C GLY A 43 -5.28 9.05 -7.84
N TRP A 44 -4.08 9.05 -7.20
CA TRP A 44 -3.86 8.26 -6.00
C TRP A 44 -4.64 8.80 -4.78
N GLU A 45 -4.65 10.11 -4.54
CA GLU A 45 -5.43 10.72 -3.46
C GLU A 45 -6.93 10.47 -3.62
N ALA A 46 -7.43 10.44 -4.85
CA ALA A 46 -8.82 10.12 -5.14
C ALA A 46 -9.24 8.69 -4.76
N LEU A 47 -8.29 7.79 -4.52
CA LEU A 47 -8.60 6.46 -4.00
C LEU A 47 -8.97 6.45 -2.52
N PHE A 48 -8.65 7.52 -1.77
CA PHE A 48 -8.95 7.57 -0.34
C PHE A 48 -10.40 7.98 -0.07
N ALA A 49 -10.99 7.35 0.94
CA ALA A 49 -12.24 7.82 1.54
C ALA A 49 -12.00 9.12 2.33
N GLU A 50 -13.05 9.86 2.62
CA GLU A 50 -12.98 10.97 3.57
C GLU A 50 -12.42 10.49 4.91
N GLY A 51 -11.43 11.19 5.45
CA GLY A 51 -10.72 10.80 6.68
C GLY A 51 -9.78 9.61 6.53
N GLY A 52 -9.57 9.11 5.32
CA GLY A 52 -8.67 7.98 5.05
C GLY A 52 -7.22 8.27 5.45
N GLN A 53 -6.53 7.27 5.97
CA GLN A 53 -5.19 7.38 6.55
C GLN A 53 -4.15 6.59 5.75
N TYR A 54 -2.93 7.12 5.72
CA TYR A 54 -1.74 6.44 5.23
C TYR A 54 -0.77 6.23 6.38
N TRP A 55 -0.40 4.98 6.64
CA TRP A 55 0.40 4.62 7.81
C TRP A 55 1.58 3.72 7.46
N VAL A 56 2.77 4.13 7.86
CA VAL A 56 4.01 3.34 7.78
C VAL A 56 4.57 3.21 9.20
N PRO A 57 4.40 2.07 9.87
CA PRO A 57 4.93 1.82 11.21
C PRO A 57 6.46 1.96 11.28
N LEU A 58 6.97 2.38 12.45
CA LEU A 58 8.40 2.43 12.74
C LEU A 58 8.90 1.14 13.41
N VAL A 59 8.00 0.41 14.07
CA VAL A 59 8.35 -0.79 14.84
C VAL A 59 7.60 -1.99 14.25
N HIS A 60 8.29 -3.14 14.19
CA HIS A 60 7.68 -4.38 13.74
C HIS A 60 6.44 -4.72 14.57
N GLN A 61 5.35 -5.10 13.91
CA GLN A 61 4.04 -5.41 14.53
C GLN A 61 3.42 -4.26 15.35
N GLN A 62 3.78 -3.02 15.10
CA GLN A 62 3.15 -1.86 15.73
C GLN A 62 1.64 -1.87 15.49
N THR A 63 0.84 -1.71 16.55
CA THR A 63 -0.62 -1.73 16.48
C THR A 63 -1.27 -0.37 16.73
N ASP A 64 -0.51 0.57 17.30
CA ASP A 64 -1.02 1.88 17.71
C ASP A 64 -0.21 3.01 17.06
N PRO A 65 -0.79 3.71 16.07
CA PRO A 65 -0.11 4.84 15.44
C PRO A 65 -0.17 6.14 16.24
N LEU A 66 -1.06 6.24 17.26
CA LEU A 66 -1.30 7.49 17.98
C LEU A 66 -0.37 7.63 19.20
N ASN A 67 -0.07 6.52 19.88
CA ASN A 67 0.76 6.54 21.10
C ASN A 67 2.22 6.12 20.85
N HIS A 68 2.56 5.75 19.61
CA HIS A 68 3.91 5.35 19.22
C HIS A 68 4.33 6.09 17.95
N ALA A 69 5.61 6.44 17.87
CA ALA A 69 6.15 7.06 16.66
C ALA A 69 5.98 6.14 15.45
N SER A 70 5.69 6.73 14.29
CA SER A 70 5.61 6.06 13.00
C SER A 70 6.60 6.71 12.03
N LEU A 71 7.01 5.99 10.99
CA LEU A 71 7.73 6.61 9.87
C LEU A 71 6.82 7.64 9.19
N PHE A 72 5.57 7.26 8.96
CA PHE A 72 4.51 8.14 8.47
C PHE A 72 3.18 7.75 9.10
N TYR A 73 2.40 8.73 9.52
CA TYR A 73 0.99 8.60 9.84
C TYR A 73 0.30 9.88 9.34
N GLU A 74 -0.35 9.78 8.20
CA GLU A 74 -0.76 10.95 7.42
C GLU A 74 -2.24 10.88 7.06
N ASP A 75 -2.96 11.93 7.39
CA ASP A 75 -4.27 12.25 6.83
C ASP A 75 -4.15 12.92 5.44
N ALA A 76 -5.26 13.29 4.85
CA ALA A 76 -5.29 13.98 3.54
C ALA A 76 -4.45 15.27 3.55
N THR A 77 -4.49 16.05 4.63
CA THR A 77 -3.73 17.31 4.75
C THR A 77 -2.22 17.04 4.76
N MET A 78 -1.78 16.05 5.51
CA MET A 78 -0.36 15.69 5.60
C MET A 78 0.14 15.09 4.29
N ARG A 79 -0.65 14.23 3.62
CA ARG A 79 -0.31 13.69 2.29
C ARG A 79 -0.19 14.81 1.26
N GLU A 80 -1.11 15.78 1.28
CA GLU A 80 -1.05 16.96 0.40
C GLU A 80 0.20 17.81 0.65
N VAL A 81 0.56 18.06 1.91
CA VAL A 81 1.81 18.79 2.25
C VAL A 81 3.02 18.03 1.70
N ARG A 82 3.05 16.71 1.85
CA ARG A 82 4.13 15.88 1.32
C ARG A 82 4.18 15.93 -0.20
N ARG A 83 3.05 15.78 -0.88
CA ARG A 83 2.92 15.88 -2.33
C ARG A 83 3.51 17.19 -2.85
N ARG A 84 3.07 18.33 -2.29
CA ARG A 84 3.58 19.65 -2.66
C ARG A 84 5.10 19.78 -2.49
N ARG A 85 5.66 19.15 -1.47
CA ARG A 85 7.12 19.13 -1.28
C ARG A 85 7.83 18.30 -2.36
N LEU A 86 7.23 17.21 -2.82
CA LEU A 86 7.78 16.37 -3.90
C LEU A 86 7.72 17.06 -5.28
N GLU A 87 6.74 17.92 -5.49
CA GLU A 87 6.52 18.64 -6.77
C GLU A 87 7.16 20.02 -6.82
N HIS A 88 7.62 20.53 -5.68
CA HIS A 88 8.11 21.89 -5.61
C HIS A 88 9.36 22.10 -6.46
N VAL A 89 9.37 23.12 -7.34
CA VAL A 89 10.48 23.45 -8.26
C VAL A 89 11.83 23.68 -7.57
N ARG A 90 11.84 24.03 -6.28
CA ARG A 90 13.04 24.19 -5.46
C ARG A 90 13.33 22.97 -4.58
N ALA A 91 12.65 21.87 -4.79
CA ALA A 91 12.97 20.61 -4.10
C ALA A 91 14.23 20.01 -4.73
N TRP A 92 15.41 20.55 -4.40
CA TRP A 92 16.70 20.07 -4.90
C TRP A 92 16.89 18.56 -4.66
N SER A 93 16.25 18.04 -3.62
CA SER A 93 16.23 16.61 -3.33
C SER A 93 15.41 15.81 -4.36
N GLN A 94 14.57 16.45 -5.17
CA GLN A 94 13.74 15.83 -6.21
C GLN A 94 14.19 16.19 -7.65
N LEU A 95 15.37 16.78 -7.80
CA LEU A 95 15.93 17.10 -9.13
C LEU A 95 17.20 16.27 -9.39
N PRO A 96 17.19 15.31 -10.30
CA PRO A 96 16.04 14.82 -11.05
C PRO A 96 15.08 14.00 -10.18
N ALA A 97 13.82 13.91 -10.62
CA ALA A 97 12.79 13.17 -9.90
C ALA A 97 13.17 11.70 -9.69
N THR A 98 12.83 11.16 -8.54
CA THR A 98 12.94 9.73 -8.25
C THR A 98 11.95 8.96 -9.12
N ARG A 99 12.40 7.91 -9.78
CA ARG A 99 11.59 6.98 -10.54
C ARG A 99 11.40 5.72 -9.73
N THR A 100 10.22 5.14 -9.78
CA THR A 100 9.86 3.93 -9.06
C THR A 100 9.25 2.87 -9.97
N ALA A 101 9.37 1.63 -9.54
CA ALA A 101 8.66 0.50 -10.13
C ALA A 101 8.24 -0.43 -9.00
N ARG A 102 6.94 -0.75 -8.94
CA ARG A 102 6.36 -1.63 -7.92
C ARG A 102 5.90 -2.95 -8.53
N VAL A 103 6.16 -4.01 -7.78
CA VAL A 103 5.53 -5.31 -8.00
C VAL A 103 4.65 -5.60 -6.79
N VAL A 104 3.37 -5.79 -7.02
CA VAL A 104 2.39 -6.16 -6.01
C VAL A 104 1.89 -7.57 -6.31
N GLY A 105 1.87 -8.43 -5.32
CA GLY A 105 1.44 -9.82 -5.46
C GLY A 105 0.97 -10.41 -4.15
N ASN A 106 0.67 -11.71 -4.15
CA ASN A 106 0.14 -12.41 -2.98
C ASN A 106 -1.08 -11.69 -2.38
N VAL A 107 -1.99 -11.24 -3.26
CA VAL A 107 -3.20 -10.52 -2.85
C VAL A 107 -4.15 -11.48 -2.18
N MET A 108 -4.53 -11.17 -0.95
CA MET A 108 -5.43 -11.98 -0.13
C MET A 108 -6.52 -11.09 0.48
N ILE A 109 -7.77 -11.47 0.28
CA ILE A 109 -8.90 -10.89 0.99
C ILE A 109 -8.97 -11.55 2.37
N LEU A 110 -8.69 -10.80 3.42
CA LEU A 110 -8.65 -11.31 4.79
C LEU A 110 -10.03 -11.35 5.44
N SER A 111 -10.85 -10.33 5.19
CA SER A 111 -12.18 -10.20 5.77
C SER A 111 -13.04 -9.22 4.98
N GLY A 112 -14.35 -9.28 5.18
CA GLY A 112 -15.30 -8.36 4.59
C GLY A 112 -15.85 -8.84 3.25
N SER A 113 -16.78 -8.05 2.70
CA SER A 113 -17.45 -8.33 1.44
C SER A 113 -18.07 -7.05 0.85
N ARG A 114 -18.42 -7.08 -0.45
CA ARG A 114 -19.17 -5.97 -1.07
C ARG A 114 -20.53 -5.72 -0.39
N LYS A 115 -21.16 -6.79 0.13
CA LYS A 115 -22.46 -6.68 0.85
C LYS A 115 -22.30 -5.95 2.18
N GLU A 116 -21.19 -6.13 2.88
CA GLU A 116 -20.89 -5.45 4.14
C GLU A 116 -20.40 -4.03 3.91
N GLY A 117 -19.95 -3.71 2.69
CA GLY A 117 -19.41 -2.40 2.35
C GLY A 117 -18.03 -2.13 2.97
N GLU A 118 -17.41 -3.12 3.56
CA GLU A 118 -16.08 -3.06 4.16
C GLU A 118 -15.23 -4.26 3.72
N LEU A 119 -13.94 -4.04 3.57
CA LEU A 119 -13.01 -5.07 3.12
C LEU A 119 -11.63 -4.84 3.70
N THR A 120 -10.96 -5.93 4.08
CA THR A 120 -9.53 -5.91 4.42
C THR A 120 -8.78 -6.78 3.42
N VAL A 121 -7.83 -6.18 2.72
CA VAL A 121 -6.98 -6.84 1.73
C VAL A 121 -5.53 -6.74 2.17
N ARG A 122 -4.81 -7.86 2.12
CA ARG A 122 -3.36 -7.91 2.32
C ARG A 122 -2.67 -8.26 1.03
N SER A 123 -1.51 -7.64 0.78
CA SER A 123 -0.63 -8.01 -0.34
C SER A 123 0.83 -7.90 0.06
N THR A 124 1.71 -8.47 -0.75
CA THR A 124 3.16 -8.30 -0.64
C THR A 124 3.61 -7.36 -1.74
N PHE A 125 4.57 -6.50 -1.44
CA PHE A 125 5.13 -5.60 -2.45
C PHE A 125 6.66 -5.64 -2.46
N GLN A 126 7.20 -5.32 -3.62
CA GLN A 126 8.58 -4.93 -3.84
C GLN A 126 8.56 -3.59 -4.59
N LEU A 127 9.28 -2.63 -4.07
CA LEU A 127 9.45 -1.31 -4.65
C LEU A 127 10.93 -1.12 -4.98
N THR A 128 11.21 -0.86 -6.23
CA THR A 128 12.52 -0.42 -6.69
C THR A 128 12.46 1.07 -6.97
N GLU A 129 13.36 1.84 -6.40
CA GLU A 129 13.49 3.26 -6.70
C GLU A 129 14.89 3.60 -7.21
N TRP A 130 14.93 4.52 -8.15
CA TRP A 130 16.17 5.03 -8.67
C TRP A 130 16.10 6.54 -8.89
N ARG A 131 17.18 7.20 -8.52
CA ARG A 131 17.39 8.60 -8.78
C ARG A 131 18.80 8.80 -9.35
N ALA A 132 18.93 9.65 -10.35
CA ALA A 132 20.21 9.90 -10.99
C ALA A 132 21.29 10.29 -9.98
N ARG A 133 22.49 9.71 -10.11
CA ARG A 133 23.65 9.88 -9.23
C ARG A 133 23.50 9.26 -7.84
N ARG A 134 22.49 8.40 -7.63
CA ARG A 134 22.35 7.56 -6.43
C ARG A 134 22.24 6.09 -6.82
N ASP A 135 22.53 5.22 -5.87
CA ASP A 135 22.33 3.79 -6.05
C ASP A 135 20.84 3.47 -6.18
N LEU A 136 20.57 2.39 -6.88
CA LEU A 136 19.25 1.80 -6.91
C LEU A 136 18.92 1.27 -5.53
N ARG A 137 17.75 1.62 -5.00
CA ARG A 137 17.28 1.17 -3.69
C ARG A 137 16.08 0.26 -3.86
N GLN A 138 16.00 -0.76 -3.02
CA GLN A 138 14.87 -1.65 -2.93
C GLN A 138 14.25 -1.57 -1.55
N LEU A 139 12.92 -1.52 -1.52
CA LEU A 139 12.09 -1.66 -0.33
C LEU A 139 11.13 -2.82 -0.56
N ALA A 140 10.83 -3.56 0.49
CA ALA A 140 9.88 -4.65 0.42
C ALA A 140 9.08 -4.75 1.71
N GLY A 141 7.89 -5.33 1.62
CA GLY A 141 7.02 -5.46 2.77
C GLY A 141 5.63 -5.94 2.42
N HIS A 142 4.71 -5.60 3.29
CA HIS A 142 3.31 -5.94 3.13
C HIS A 142 2.44 -4.68 3.14
N TYR A 143 1.47 -4.65 2.27
CA TYR A 143 0.36 -3.71 2.36
C TYR A 143 -0.80 -4.37 3.09
N THR A 144 -1.49 -3.59 3.92
CA THR A 144 -2.81 -3.92 4.43
C THR A 144 -3.72 -2.74 4.11
N HIS A 145 -4.72 -2.97 3.28
CA HIS A 145 -5.74 -2.00 2.92
C HIS A 145 -7.02 -2.31 3.66
N SER A 146 -7.52 -1.35 4.44
CA SER A 146 -8.91 -1.34 4.87
C SER A 146 -9.69 -0.48 3.89
N LEU A 147 -10.62 -1.08 3.18
CA LEU A 147 -11.42 -0.44 2.14
C LEU A 147 -12.86 -0.28 2.61
N VAL A 148 -13.52 0.77 2.14
CA VAL A 148 -14.95 1.01 2.34
C VAL A 148 -15.60 1.27 0.99
N LEU A 149 -16.83 0.83 0.82
CA LEU A 149 -17.62 1.05 -0.38
C LEU A 149 -18.32 2.41 -0.28
N VAL A 150 -18.02 3.32 -1.18
CA VAL A 150 -18.63 4.65 -1.28
C VAL A 150 -19.16 4.80 -2.71
N GLU A 151 -20.45 5.02 -2.87
CA GLU A 151 -21.10 5.17 -4.20
C GLU A 151 -20.72 4.04 -5.18
N ASP A 152 -20.72 2.80 -4.68
CA ASP A 152 -20.36 1.58 -5.40
C ASP A 152 -18.88 1.46 -5.83
N GLU A 153 -18.01 2.34 -5.37
CA GLU A 153 -16.57 2.30 -5.57
C GLU A 153 -15.81 2.03 -4.27
N TRP A 154 -14.77 1.20 -4.35
CA TRP A 154 -13.90 0.97 -3.21
C TRP A 154 -12.99 2.17 -2.96
N ARG A 155 -12.96 2.64 -1.69
CA ARG A 155 -12.11 3.72 -1.22
C ARG A 155 -11.24 3.26 -0.06
N ILE A 156 -10.03 3.79 0.05
CA ILE A 156 -9.07 3.48 1.09
C ILE A 156 -9.45 4.24 2.37
N ARG A 157 -9.85 3.51 3.41
CA ARG A 157 -9.98 4.02 4.78
C ARG A 157 -8.63 4.03 5.49
N LEU A 158 -7.82 2.98 5.26
CA LEU A 158 -6.46 2.90 5.77
C LEU A 158 -5.59 2.14 4.76
N LYS A 159 -4.49 2.76 4.35
CA LYS A 159 -3.36 2.06 3.73
C LYS A 159 -2.25 1.95 4.76
N ARG A 160 -1.99 0.74 5.22
CA ARG A 160 -0.86 0.41 6.09
C ARG A 160 0.25 -0.26 5.29
N VAL A 161 1.49 0.20 5.53
CA VAL A 161 2.69 -0.30 4.84
C VAL A 161 3.68 -0.82 5.88
N ASP A 162 3.76 -2.13 6.02
CA ASP A 162 4.70 -2.80 6.91
C ASP A 162 5.98 -3.14 6.14
N LEU A 163 7.01 -2.31 6.28
CA LEU A 163 8.34 -2.61 5.74
C LEU A 163 8.98 -3.76 6.53
N ILE A 164 9.66 -4.68 5.83
CA ILE A 164 10.38 -5.79 6.49
C ILE A 164 11.54 -5.31 7.37
N ASN A 165 12.01 -4.10 7.14
CA ASN A 165 13.10 -3.45 7.86
C ASN A 165 12.66 -2.09 8.45
N CYS A 166 11.42 -1.99 8.92
CA CYS A 166 10.84 -0.74 9.46
C CYS A 166 11.67 -0.14 10.60
N ASP A 167 12.30 -0.97 11.40
CA ASP A 167 13.17 -0.63 12.54
C ASP A 167 14.65 -0.46 12.16
N GLY A 168 14.98 -0.58 10.89
CA GLY A 168 16.32 -0.37 10.36
C GLY A 168 16.66 1.11 10.14
N VAL A 169 17.92 1.35 9.77
CA VAL A 169 18.35 2.68 9.36
C VAL A 169 17.86 2.97 7.94
N HIS A 170 16.99 3.95 7.79
CA HIS A 170 16.50 4.41 6.51
C HIS A 170 17.16 5.73 6.10
N ASN A 171 17.65 5.79 4.87
CA ASN A 171 17.84 7.08 4.21
C ASN A 171 16.47 7.73 3.99
N ALA A 172 16.46 9.05 3.71
CA ALA A 172 15.21 9.76 3.48
C ALA A 172 14.29 9.00 2.52
N LEU A 173 13.06 8.74 2.96
CA LEU A 173 12.00 8.13 2.15
C LEU A 173 11.33 9.26 1.36
N GLU A 174 11.77 9.43 0.12
CA GLU A 174 11.38 10.57 -0.74
C GLU A 174 10.22 10.23 -1.69
N VAL A 175 9.64 9.06 -1.53
CA VAL A 175 8.49 8.58 -2.33
C VAL A 175 7.37 8.09 -1.40
N PHE A 176 6.14 8.05 -1.90
CA PHE A 176 5.10 7.25 -1.26
C PHE A 176 5.39 5.77 -1.52
N ILE A 177 5.20 4.95 -0.50
CA ILE A 177 5.47 3.51 -0.54
C ILE A 177 4.18 2.75 -0.78
#